data_bc68bdece89c2041ae1f2a679a2e6822
#
_entry.id   bc68bdece89c2041ae1f2a679a2e6822
#
_cell.length_a   1.000
_cell.length_b   1.000
_cell.length_c   1.000
_cell.angle_alpha   90.00
_cell.angle_beta   90.00
_cell.angle_gamma   90.00
#
_symmetry.space_group_name_H-M   'P 1'
#
loop_
_entity.id
_entity.type
_entity.pdbx_description
1 polymer ?
#
loop_
_entity_poly.entity_id
_entity_poly.type
_entity_poly.pdbx_seq_one_letter_code
_entity_poly.pdbx_strand_id
1 'polypeptide(L)'
;MKTNLVGVLTICILCFLTPNVGQSCTTFFIASADNSVFGRNLDWINDDGLVVVNKRGVTKKAYLNTLTWTSKYGSVTFSDSGRDFPLGGMNETGLVVESMALDHTKLPFPDSREQITSPQWIQYQLDNSSSLEDVLSSNSKIRI
;
A
#
# COMPACT_ATOMS: atom_id res chain seq x y z
N MET A 1 -8.65 53.89 15.83
CA MET A 1 -8.63 52.84 14.77
C MET A 1 -9.87 51.95 14.97
N LYS A 2 -10.91 52.15 14.17
CA LYS A 2 -12.06 51.24 14.19
C LYS A 2 -11.70 50.05 13.29
N THR A 3 -11.35 48.94 13.91
CA THR A 3 -11.20 47.68 13.17
C THR A 3 -12.54 47.34 12.55
N ASN A 4 -12.56 47.17 11.21
CA ASN A 4 -13.78 46.81 10.48
C ASN A 4 -14.14 45.35 10.85
N LEU A 5 -15.00 45.22 11.84
CA LEU A 5 -15.52 43.94 12.35
C LEU A 5 -16.16 43.13 11.19
N VAL A 6 -16.78 43.81 10.23
CA VAL A 6 -17.36 43.21 9.04
C VAL A 6 -16.30 42.55 8.16
N GLY A 7 -15.14 43.19 7.97
CA GLY A 7 -14.02 42.60 7.18
C GLY A 7 -13.43 41.34 7.83
N VAL A 8 -13.28 41.35 9.16
CA VAL A 8 -12.78 40.18 9.88
C VAL A 8 -13.79 39.02 9.82
N LEU A 9 -15.10 39.32 9.98
CA LEU A 9 -16.14 38.31 9.89
C LEU A 9 -16.23 37.69 8.47
N THR A 10 -16.06 38.50 7.42
CA THR A 10 -16.06 38.03 6.04
C THR A 10 -14.87 37.11 5.76
N ILE A 11 -13.69 37.44 6.24
CA ILE A 11 -12.49 36.60 6.08
C ILE A 11 -12.66 35.27 6.82
N CYS A 12 -13.18 35.28 8.05
CA CYS A 12 -13.46 34.06 8.78
C CYS A 12 -14.49 33.16 8.06
N ILE A 13 -15.56 33.73 7.51
CA ILE A 13 -16.56 32.96 6.77
C ILE A 13 -15.96 32.37 5.48
N LEU A 14 -15.10 33.11 4.74
CA LEU A 14 -14.42 32.58 3.56
C LEU A 14 -13.47 31.41 3.92
N CYS A 15 -12.79 31.43 5.05
CA CYS A 15 -11.93 30.34 5.49
C CYS A 15 -12.72 29.05 5.82
N PHE A 16 -13.99 29.17 6.22
CA PHE A 16 -14.86 28.01 6.47
C PHE A 16 -15.56 27.49 5.21
N LEU A 17 -15.56 28.25 4.11
CA LEU A 17 -16.21 27.88 2.86
C LEU A 17 -15.24 27.19 1.85
N THR A 18 -13.94 27.14 2.15
CA THR A 18 -13.03 26.29 1.38
C THR A 18 -13.25 24.84 1.79
N PRO A 19 -13.77 23.97 0.92
CA PRO A 19 -13.80 22.56 1.22
C PRO A 19 -12.33 22.09 1.38
N ASN A 20 -11.95 21.78 2.61
CA ASN A 20 -10.75 20.98 2.83
C ASN A 20 -11.06 19.61 2.24
N VAL A 21 -10.66 19.39 1.00
CA VAL A 21 -10.65 18.07 0.40
C VAL A 21 -9.56 17.31 1.13
N GLY A 22 -9.96 16.63 2.20
CA GLY A 22 -9.07 15.72 2.89
C GLY A 22 -8.75 14.56 1.96
N GLN A 23 -7.56 14.57 1.36
CA GLN A 23 -7.05 13.42 0.64
C GLN A 23 -6.57 12.42 1.70
N SER A 24 -7.22 11.27 1.78
CA SER A 24 -6.88 10.23 2.73
C SER A 24 -7.15 8.85 2.14
N CYS A 25 -6.08 8.06 2.00
CA CYS A 25 -6.23 6.65 1.67
C CYS A 25 -7.04 5.95 2.76
N THR A 26 -7.94 5.05 2.35
CA THR A 26 -8.78 4.30 3.27
C THR A 26 -8.79 2.82 2.88
N THR A 27 -8.75 1.95 3.85
CA THR A 27 -8.99 0.52 3.68
C THR A 27 -10.11 0.07 4.61
N PHE A 28 -10.86 -0.93 4.18
CA PHE A 28 -11.86 -1.57 5.03
C PHE A 28 -11.91 -3.07 4.77
N PHE A 29 -12.29 -3.80 5.80
CA PHE A 29 -12.53 -5.23 5.73
C PHE A 29 -13.90 -5.56 6.33
N ILE A 30 -14.72 -6.25 5.55
CA ILE A 30 -16.05 -6.70 5.98
C ILE A 30 -16.06 -8.22 5.87
N ALA A 31 -16.30 -8.89 6.99
CA ALA A 31 -16.43 -10.33 7.06
C ALA A 31 -17.86 -10.74 7.37
N SER A 32 -18.35 -11.77 6.71
CA SER A 32 -19.58 -12.51 7.04
C SER A 32 -19.26 -13.99 7.24
N ALA A 33 -20.25 -14.79 7.58
CA ALA A 33 -20.05 -16.24 7.77
C ALA A 33 -19.50 -16.94 6.50
N ASP A 34 -19.92 -16.48 5.32
CA ASP A 34 -19.62 -17.15 4.05
C ASP A 34 -18.70 -16.35 3.14
N ASN A 35 -18.53 -15.06 3.37
CA ASN A 35 -17.79 -14.17 2.46
C ASN A 35 -17.04 -13.09 3.21
N SER A 36 -15.91 -12.69 2.67
CA SER A 36 -15.15 -11.53 3.14
C SER A 36 -14.86 -10.59 1.98
N VAL A 37 -14.98 -9.31 2.22
CA VAL A 37 -14.67 -8.26 1.24
C VAL A 37 -13.62 -7.33 1.83
N PHE A 38 -12.55 -7.12 1.09
CA PHE A 38 -11.59 -6.08 1.35
C PHE A 38 -11.76 -4.97 0.33
N GLY A 39 -11.77 -3.73 0.75
CA GLY A 39 -11.86 -2.57 -0.11
C GLY A 39 -10.79 -1.54 0.22
N ARG A 40 -10.37 -0.81 -0.81
CA ARG A 40 -9.39 0.25 -0.71
C ARG A 40 -9.80 1.45 -1.54
N ASN A 41 -9.58 2.64 -0.99
CA ASN A 41 -9.52 3.89 -1.73
C ASN A 41 -8.09 4.43 -1.68
N LEU A 42 -7.56 4.82 -2.83
CA LEU A 42 -6.25 5.47 -2.96
C LEU A 42 -6.46 6.90 -3.42
N ASP A 43 -6.27 7.85 -2.51
CA ASP A 43 -6.26 9.27 -2.83
C ASP A 43 -4.80 9.69 -3.08
N TRP A 44 -4.45 9.79 -4.35
CA TRP A 44 -3.11 10.14 -4.79
C TRP A 44 -3.16 11.12 -5.98
N ILE A 45 -2.03 11.75 -6.26
CA ILE A 45 -1.91 12.75 -7.33
C ILE A 45 -1.98 12.17 -8.75
N ASN A 46 -1.75 10.86 -8.90
CA ASN A 46 -1.83 10.17 -10.18
C ASN A 46 -3.17 9.43 -10.28
N ASP A 47 -3.84 9.57 -11.40
CA ASP A 47 -5.11 8.92 -11.74
C ASP A 47 -4.94 7.74 -12.74
N ASP A 48 -3.74 7.52 -13.24
CA ASP A 48 -3.39 6.44 -14.18
C ASP A 48 -3.12 5.10 -13.45
N GLY A 49 -4.11 4.60 -12.72
CA GLY A 49 -4.00 3.33 -12.00
C GLY A 49 -3.95 2.12 -12.92
N LEU A 50 -3.06 1.18 -12.62
CA LEU A 50 -2.92 -0.09 -13.33
C LEU A 50 -3.42 -1.26 -12.46
N VAL A 51 -4.15 -2.17 -13.08
CA VAL A 51 -4.46 -3.50 -12.54
C VAL A 51 -3.57 -4.52 -13.24
N VAL A 52 -2.76 -5.22 -12.46
CA VAL A 52 -1.77 -6.18 -12.99
C VAL A 52 -2.09 -7.59 -12.50
N VAL A 53 -2.22 -8.52 -13.44
CA VAL A 53 -2.34 -9.95 -13.14
C VAL A 53 -0.94 -10.57 -13.13
N ASN A 54 -0.54 -11.09 -11.97
CA ASN A 54 0.74 -11.76 -11.75
C ASN A 54 0.52 -13.28 -11.76
N LYS A 55 1.30 -13.97 -12.57
CA LYS A 55 1.20 -15.42 -12.73
C LYS A 55 2.08 -16.16 -11.72
N ARG A 56 1.72 -17.39 -11.38
CA ARG A 56 2.58 -18.36 -10.68
C ARG A 56 3.80 -18.71 -11.52
N GLY A 57 4.88 -19.18 -10.87
CA GLY A 57 6.06 -19.72 -11.53
C GLY A 57 6.94 -18.65 -12.20
N VAL A 58 6.72 -17.38 -11.94
CA VAL A 58 7.55 -16.29 -12.48
C VAL A 58 8.68 -16.00 -11.50
N THR A 59 9.91 -16.09 -11.99
CA THR A 59 11.09 -15.70 -11.19
C THR A 59 11.27 -14.19 -11.25
N LYS A 60 11.40 -13.60 -10.07
CA LYS A 60 11.62 -12.15 -9.87
C LYS A 60 12.95 -11.93 -9.16
N LYS A 61 13.49 -10.73 -9.32
CA LYS A 61 14.77 -10.32 -8.72
C LYS A 61 14.59 -9.04 -7.92
N ALA A 62 15.22 -8.98 -6.77
CA ALA A 62 15.28 -7.76 -5.97
C ALA A 62 16.09 -6.66 -6.69
N TYR A 63 15.69 -5.40 -6.50
CA TYR A 63 16.41 -4.26 -7.11
C TYR A 63 17.71 -3.93 -6.40
N LEU A 64 17.76 -4.15 -5.07
CA LEU A 64 18.87 -3.69 -4.24
C LEU A 64 19.99 -4.71 -4.07
N ASN A 65 19.74 -5.98 -4.40
CA ASN A 65 20.70 -7.07 -4.19
C ASN A 65 20.49 -8.21 -5.19
N THR A 66 21.06 -9.37 -4.90
CA THR A 66 20.99 -10.57 -5.76
C THR A 66 19.85 -11.51 -5.43
N LEU A 67 19.03 -11.21 -4.42
CA LEU A 67 17.89 -12.03 -4.03
C LEU A 67 16.96 -12.27 -5.20
N THR A 68 16.62 -13.53 -5.40
CA THR A 68 15.60 -13.96 -6.36
C THR A 68 14.57 -14.83 -5.68
N TRP A 69 13.32 -14.78 -6.17
CA TRP A 69 12.28 -15.70 -5.74
C TRP A 69 11.40 -16.09 -6.92
N THR A 70 10.76 -17.24 -6.83
CA THR A 70 9.77 -17.67 -7.83
C THR A 70 8.40 -17.66 -7.17
N SER A 71 7.43 -16.97 -7.80
CA SER A 71 6.08 -16.84 -7.28
C SER A 71 5.40 -18.22 -7.14
N LYS A 72 4.96 -18.54 -5.93
CA LYS A 72 4.16 -19.73 -5.62
C LYS A 72 2.69 -19.50 -5.97
N TYR A 73 2.23 -18.27 -5.75
CA TYR A 73 0.83 -17.87 -5.93
C TYR A 73 0.68 -16.84 -7.03
N GLY A 74 -0.43 -16.91 -7.75
CA GLY A 74 -0.89 -15.83 -8.62
C GLY A 74 -1.51 -14.71 -7.78
N SER A 75 -1.46 -13.48 -8.29
CA SER A 75 -2.03 -12.33 -7.61
C SER A 75 -2.59 -11.30 -8.59
N VAL A 76 -3.48 -10.46 -8.09
CA VAL A 76 -3.89 -9.21 -8.73
C VAL A 76 -3.36 -8.07 -7.89
N THR A 77 -2.63 -7.15 -8.52
CA THR A 77 -2.05 -5.98 -7.84
C THR A 77 -2.49 -4.69 -8.49
N PHE A 78 -2.48 -3.63 -7.69
CA PHE A 78 -2.77 -2.27 -8.11
C PHE A 78 -1.49 -1.43 -8.00
N SER A 79 -1.23 -0.62 -9.01
CA SER A 79 -0.06 0.25 -9.08
C SER A 79 -0.40 1.54 -9.81
N ASP A 80 0.28 2.62 -9.46
CA ASP A 80 0.25 3.90 -10.16
C ASP A 80 1.57 4.21 -10.90
N SER A 81 2.60 3.41 -10.63
CA SER A 81 3.99 3.69 -11.05
C SER A 81 4.57 2.59 -11.94
N GLY A 82 3.74 1.66 -12.40
CA GLY A 82 4.16 0.58 -13.29
C GLY A 82 4.05 -0.81 -12.67
N ARG A 83 4.26 -1.81 -13.50
CA ARG A 83 3.98 -3.22 -13.21
C ARG A 83 4.69 -3.77 -11.97
N ASP A 84 5.93 -3.37 -11.76
CA ASP A 84 6.78 -3.97 -10.72
C ASP A 84 6.76 -3.18 -9.40
N PHE A 85 5.86 -2.20 -9.29
CA PHE A 85 5.68 -1.34 -8.12
C PHE A 85 4.26 -1.40 -7.56
N PRO A 86 3.82 -2.56 -7.05
CA PRO A 86 2.48 -2.66 -6.48
C PRO A 86 2.37 -1.80 -5.21
N LEU A 87 1.25 -1.09 -5.11
CA LEU A 87 0.83 -0.39 -3.89
C LEU A 87 -0.02 -1.29 -3.00
N GLY A 88 -0.55 -2.37 -3.56
CA GLY A 88 -1.31 -3.37 -2.86
C GLY A 88 -1.89 -4.42 -3.80
N GLY A 89 -2.58 -5.40 -3.24
CA GLY A 89 -3.22 -6.46 -4.01
C GLY A 89 -3.67 -7.65 -3.18
N MET A 90 -4.16 -8.64 -3.88
CA MET A 90 -4.63 -9.91 -3.30
C MET A 90 -4.05 -11.08 -4.10
N ASN A 91 -3.61 -12.11 -3.40
CA ASN A 91 -3.25 -13.37 -4.06
C ASN A 91 -4.42 -14.38 -4.06
N GLU A 92 -4.24 -15.45 -4.78
CA GLU A 92 -5.26 -16.49 -4.97
C GLU A 92 -5.62 -17.30 -3.71
N THR A 93 -4.85 -17.14 -2.62
CA THR A 93 -5.19 -17.74 -1.31
C THR A 93 -6.06 -16.82 -0.47
N GLY A 94 -6.34 -15.59 -0.95
CA GLY A 94 -7.10 -14.58 -0.22
C GLY A 94 -6.26 -13.68 0.68
N LEU A 95 -4.92 -13.81 0.66
CA LEU A 95 -4.05 -12.88 1.37
C LEU A 95 -4.09 -11.52 0.68
N VAL A 96 -4.45 -10.49 1.42
CA VAL A 96 -4.40 -9.08 1.00
C VAL A 96 -3.21 -8.39 1.65
N VAL A 97 -2.45 -7.64 0.86
CA VAL A 97 -1.35 -6.80 1.33
C VAL A 97 -1.51 -5.41 0.73
N GLU A 98 -1.53 -4.38 1.58
CA GLU A 98 -1.76 -3.01 1.16
C GLU A 98 -0.75 -2.06 1.81
N SER A 99 -0.29 -1.07 1.04
CA SER A 99 0.48 0.03 1.59
C SER A 99 -0.42 1.21 1.94
N MET A 100 -0.18 1.79 3.11
CA MET A 100 -0.80 3.02 3.55
C MET A 100 0.29 4.02 3.89
N ALA A 101 0.14 5.27 3.45
CA ALA A 101 1.08 6.32 3.81
C ALA A 101 0.95 6.63 5.32
N LEU A 102 2.07 6.63 6.01
CA LEU A 102 2.16 7.01 7.41
C LEU A 102 3.42 7.87 7.58
N ASP A 103 3.22 9.13 7.88
CA ASP A 103 4.31 10.05 8.18
C ASP A 103 5.08 9.56 9.42
N HIS A 104 6.39 9.76 9.39
CA HIS A 104 7.29 9.33 10.45
C HIS A 104 7.42 7.81 10.64
N THR A 105 7.07 7.00 9.63
CA THR A 105 7.32 5.55 9.64
C THR A 105 8.79 5.26 9.89
N LYS A 106 9.07 4.39 10.88
CA LYS A 106 10.41 3.93 11.19
C LYS A 106 10.61 2.54 10.60
N LEU A 107 11.53 2.44 9.67
CA LEU A 107 11.95 1.16 9.10
C LEU A 107 12.98 0.49 10.01
N PRO A 108 13.13 -0.85 9.94
CA PRO A 108 14.15 -1.58 10.67
C PRO A 108 15.56 -1.07 10.35
N PHE A 109 16.45 -1.05 11.33
CA PHE A 109 17.87 -0.81 11.07
C PHE A 109 18.44 -1.91 10.15
N PRO A 110 19.44 -1.57 9.32
CA PRO A 110 20.17 -2.56 8.53
C PRO A 110 20.72 -3.70 9.40
N ASP A 111 20.50 -4.93 8.97
CA ASP A 111 20.98 -6.15 9.60
C ASP A 111 21.34 -7.20 8.53
N SER A 112 21.54 -8.46 8.90
CA SER A 112 21.93 -9.54 8.00
C SER A 112 20.80 -10.05 7.08
N ARG A 113 19.57 -9.56 7.24
CA ARG A 113 18.46 -9.97 6.37
C ARG A 113 18.58 -9.33 4.99
N GLU A 114 18.05 -10.02 3.99
CA GLU A 114 17.97 -9.48 2.63
C GLU A 114 17.04 -8.26 2.59
N GLN A 115 17.56 -7.15 2.06
CA GLN A 115 16.77 -5.92 1.92
C GLN A 115 16.04 -5.90 0.58
N ILE A 116 14.75 -5.57 0.62
CA ILE A 116 13.95 -5.29 -0.57
C ILE A 116 13.19 -3.96 -0.40
N THR A 117 12.77 -3.35 -1.50
CA THR A 117 11.96 -2.12 -1.44
C THR A 117 10.55 -2.42 -0.95
N SER A 118 9.85 -1.42 -0.41
CA SER A 118 8.47 -1.58 0.08
C SER A 118 7.53 -2.16 -1.00
N PRO A 119 7.52 -1.67 -2.26
CA PRO A 119 6.72 -2.31 -3.31
C PRO A 119 7.13 -3.76 -3.59
N GLN A 120 8.42 -4.07 -3.58
CA GLN A 120 8.88 -5.44 -3.77
C GLN A 120 8.52 -6.34 -2.58
N TRP A 121 8.47 -5.79 -1.35
CA TRP A 121 8.01 -6.54 -0.18
C TRP A 121 6.53 -6.94 -0.32
N ILE A 122 5.68 -6.03 -0.79
CA ILE A 122 4.27 -6.34 -1.09
C ILE A 122 4.19 -7.50 -2.09
N GLN A 123 4.91 -7.39 -3.21
CA GLN A 123 4.90 -8.43 -4.23
C GLN A 123 5.47 -9.76 -3.71
N TYR A 124 6.53 -9.72 -2.90
CA TYR A 124 7.13 -10.90 -2.30
C TYR A 124 6.13 -11.64 -1.40
N GLN A 125 5.39 -10.91 -0.57
CA GLN A 125 4.37 -11.51 0.30
C GLN A 125 3.24 -12.14 -0.52
N LEU A 126 2.73 -11.43 -1.52
CA LEU A 126 1.69 -11.96 -2.40
C LEU A 126 2.15 -13.19 -3.19
N ASP A 127 3.44 -13.25 -3.55
CA ASP A 127 4.01 -14.38 -4.29
C ASP A 127 4.27 -15.61 -3.41
N ASN A 128 4.57 -15.44 -2.11
CA ASN A 128 5.15 -16.52 -1.28
C ASN A 128 4.33 -16.90 -0.04
N SER A 129 3.43 -16.05 0.41
CA SER A 129 2.68 -16.20 1.65
C SER A 129 1.22 -16.53 1.38
N SER A 130 0.65 -17.44 2.17
CA SER A 130 -0.77 -17.81 2.11
C SER A 130 -1.55 -17.37 3.34
N SER A 131 -0.84 -16.91 4.37
CA SER A 131 -1.41 -16.50 5.66
C SER A 131 -0.60 -15.38 6.31
N LEU A 132 -1.14 -14.80 7.38
CA LEU A 132 -0.41 -13.81 8.20
C LEU A 132 0.81 -14.44 8.88
N GLU A 133 0.73 -15.70 9.27
CA GLU A 133 1.83 -16.45 9.89
C GLU A 133 3.01 -16.58 8.92
N ASP A 134 2.74 -16.84 7.64
CA ASP A 134 3.77 -16.88 6.60
C ASP A 134 4.45 -15.51 6.45
N VAL A 135 3.66 -14.43 6.43
CA VAL A 135 4.18 -13.05 6.36
C VAL A 135 5.08 -12.75 7.55
N LEU A 136 4.65 -13.06 8.77
CA LEU A 136 5.45 -12.85 9.99
C LEU A 136 6.73 -13.68 9.96
N SER A 137 6.65 -14.93 9.52
CA SER A 137 7.82 -15.82 9.40
C SER A 137 8.86 -15.30 8.41
N SER A 138 8.40 -14.62 7.34
CA SER A 138 9.30 -14.06 6.33
C SER A 138 10.22 -12.97 6.89
N ASN A 139 9.84 -12.31 7.99
CA ASN A 139 10.65 -11.29 8.65
C ASN A 139 12.00 -11.80 9.16
N SER A 140 12.16 -13.12 9.32
CA SER A 140 13.45 -13.71 9.67
C SER A 140 14.47 -13.69 8.53
N LYS A 141 14.01 -13.48 7.29
CA LYS A 141 14.84 -13.59 6.06
C LYS A 141 14.95 -12.28 5.32
N ILE A 142 13.84 -11.53 5.24
CA ILE A 142 13.77 -10.29 4.47
C ILE A 142 13.34 -9.12 5.35
N ARG A 143 13.74 -7.92 4.96
CA ARG A 143 13.31 -6.65 5.53
C ARG A 143 13.11 -5.59 4.44
N ILE A 144 12.37 -4.55 4.77
CA ILE A 144 12.26 -3.32 3.98
C ILE A 144 13.47 -2.43 4.25
#